data_9adb3482b5e58e1f5d50c457e1f4b00f
#
_entry.id   9adb3482b5e58e1f5d50c457e1f4b00f
#
_cell.length_a   1.000
_cell.length_b   1.000
_cell.length_c   1.000
_cell.angle_alpha   90.00
_cell.angle_beta   90.00
_cell.angle_gamma   90.00
#
_symmetry.space_group_name_H-M   'P 1'
#
loop_
_entity.id
_entity.type
_entity.pdbx_description
1 polymer ?
#
loop_
_entity_poly.entity_id
_entity_poly.type
_entity_poly.pdbx_seq_one_letter_code
_entity_poly.pdbx_strand_id
1 'polypeptide(L)'
;MPDGEVKKETDGTVEEKNSYVISRLKSRQFLRAILIAFIAALILKTFIIEADTIPTGSMENTLLAGDFILINKAAYEITTPRFIPLTSISIPTEKLFSTGSPKRNDVIVFKFPGYKNQIHPYDNLYFIKRIIGCPGDTVQIKDKVVYVNGKKISRPPEAIINNDYTMKKGRSDPRIFPDGTDWNSDNYGPVVVPKKGMTVNLDFGNIREWGLIIDREFNSRVVAIEGSVITINGAPARSYTFKKNYYFVLGDNRDDSMDSRYWGFVPDDDIIGKAMMVYWSLKTQVPAGNNSGIFHSVRWNRIFKIIH
;
A
#
# COMPACT_ATOMS: atom_id res chain seq x y z
N MET A 1 28.17 90.79 15.80
CA MET A 1 28.60 89.43 15.98
C MET A 1 27.36 88.60 15.80
N PRO A 2 27.17 87.73 14.72
CA PRO A 2 26.11 86.87 14.59
C PRO A 2 26.54 85.46 14.98
N ASP A 3 25.76 84.86 15.86
CA ASP A 3 25.87 83.48 16.32
C ASP A 3 25.47 82.48 15.20
N GLY A 4 26.38 81.50 14.97
CA GLY A 4 26.20 80.50 13.96
C GLY A 4 25.31 79.35 14.48
N GLU A 5 24.16 79.16 13.84
CA GLU A 5 23.39 77.92 13.94
C GLU A 5 24.10 76.77 13.24
N VAL A 6 24.57 75.78 14.00
CA VAL A 6 25.07 74.52 13.51
C VAL A 6 23.84 73.63 13.29
N LYS A 7 23.48 73.41 12.02
CA LYS A 7 22.44 72.45 11.62
C LYS A 7 22.88 71.03 11.97
N LYS A 8 22.13 70.39 12.89
CA LYS A 8 22.12 68.94 13.08
C LYS A 8 21.30 68.30 11.95
N GLU A 9 21.94 67.91 10.87
CA GLU A 9 21.27 67.34 9.71
C GLU A 9 21.89 65.99 9.25
N THR A 10 22.41 65.14 10.14
CA THR A 10 23.10 63.90 9.73
C THR A 10 22.67 62.63 10.48
N ASP A 11 21.76 62.68 11.43
CA ASP A 11 21.45 61.50 12.26
C ASP A 11 20.27 60.66 11.72
N GLY A 12 19.27 61.27 11.05
CA GLY A 12 18.10 60.59 10.51
C GLY A 12 18.39 59.64 9.31
N THR A 13 19.38 59.97 8.50
CA THR A 13 19.69 59.21 7.27
C THR A 13 20.45 57.88 7.54
N VAL A 14 21.17 57.78 8.65
CA VAL A 14 21.89 56.56 9.04
C VAL A 14 21.00 55.55 9.68
N GLU A 15 20.04 55.96 10.53
CA GLU A 15 19.05 55.11 11.14
C GLU A 15 18.06 54.53 10.11
N GLU A 16 17.60 55.32 9.15
CA GLU A 16 16.70 54.84 8.06
C GLU A 16 17.43 53.81 7.16
N LYS A 17 18.72 54.06 6.79
CA LYS A 17 19.49 53.11 6.02
C LYS A 17 19.73 51.80 6.78
N ASN A 18 20.04 51.87 8.07
CA ASN A 18 20.22 50.68 8.90
C ASN A 18 18.94 49.91 9.07
N SER A 19 17.80 50.55 9.29
CA SER A 19 16.47 49.93 9.34
C SER A 19 16.14 49.22 8.04
N TYR A 20 16.39 49.83 6.89
CA TYR A 20 16.15 49.25 5.57
C TYR A 20 17.07 48.04 5.30
N VAL A 21 18.34 48.10 5.67
CA VAL A 21 19.27 46.96 5.53
C VAL A 21 18.89 45.81 6.43
N ILE A 22 18.49 46.06 7.68
CA ILE A 22 18.01 45.05 8.62
C ILE A 22 16.69 44.40 8.11
N SER A 23 15.76 45.18 7.57
CA SER A 23 14.52 44.66 7.00
C SER A 23 14.79 43.78 5.76
N ARG A 24 15.71 44.15 4.90
CA ARG A 24 16.13 43.35 3.74
C ARG A 24 16.86 42.07 4.16
N LEU A 25 17.69 42.08 5.17
CA LEU A 25 18.37 40.90 5.71
C LEU A 25 17.35 39.93 6.33
N LYS A 26 16.39 40.41 7.12
CA LYS A 26 15.30 39.62 7.68
C LYS A 26 14.44 39.02 6.57
N SER A 27 14.08 39.77 5.55
CA SER A 27 13.35 39.29 4.38
C SER A 27 14.09 38.17 3.62
N ARG A 28 15.41 38.34 3.39
CA ARG A 28 16.23 37.29 2.73
C ARG A 28 16.36 36.02 3.59
N GLN A 29 16.51 36.15 4.89
CA GLN A 29 16.54 35.01 5.81
C GLN A 29 15.20 34.29 5.85
N PHE A 30 14.10 35.03 5.86
CA PHE A 30 12.75 34.46 5.78
C PHE A 30 12.50 33.71 4.47
N LEU A 31 12.88 34.28 3.33
CA LEU A 31 12.77 33.61 2.03
C LEU A 31 13.63 32.34 1.95
N ARG A 32 14.85 32.35 2.52
CA ARG A 32 15.70 31.17 2.61
C ARG A 32 15.06 30.08 3.48
N ALA A 33 14.49 30.46 4.62
CA ALA A 33 13.78 29.52 5.50
C ALA A 33 12.57 28.86 4.80
N ILE A 34 11.77 29.66 4.08
CA ILE A 34 10.65 29.14 3.26
C ILE A 34 11.16 28.18 2.19
N LEU A 35 12.22 28.54 1.47
CA LEU A 35 12.80 27.68 0.43
C LEU A 35 13.31 26.35 1.01
N ILE A 36 14.02 26.38 2.13
CA ILE A 36 14.51 25.17 2.80
C ILE A 36 13.33 24.31 3.26
N ALA A 37 12.31 24.91 3.88
CA ALA A 37 11.10 24.20 4.31
C ALA A 37 10.35 23.57 3.12
N PHE A 38 10.23 24.28 1.99
CA PHE A 38 9.64 23.80 0.77
C PHE A 38 10.40 22.59 0.19
N ILE A 39 11.75 22.69 0.10
CA ILE A 39 12.59 21.58 -0.39
C ILE A 39 12.48 20.37 0.55
N ALA A 40 12.51 20.58 1.86
CA ALA A 40 12.35 19.51 2.83
C ALA A 40 10.98 18.82 2.71
N ALA A 41 9.90 19.61 2.59
CA ALA A 41 8.56 19.08 2.37
C ALA A 41 8.44 18.29 1.04
N LEU A 42 9.10 18.77 -0.01
CA LEU A 42 9.15 18.10 -1.30
C LEU A 42 9.87 16.75 -1.21
N ILE A 43 11.02 16.70 -0.52
CA ILE A 43 11.77 15.46 -0.28
C ILE A 43 10.92 14.47 0.54
N LEU A 44 10.30 14.92 1.62
CA LEU A 44 9.41 14.08 2.45
C LEU A 44 8.27 13.49 1.63
N LYS A 45 7.55 14.32 0.87
CA LYS A 45 6.44 13.87 0.01
C LYS A 45 6.92 12.91 -1.07
N THR A 46 8.08 13.16 -1.65
CA THR A 46 8.59 12.38 -2.78
C THR A 46 9.06 11.00 -2.35
N PHE A 47 9.78 10.87 -1.23
CA PHE A 47 10.48 9.64 -0.87
C PHE A 47 9.89 8.93 0.36
N ILE A 48 9.21 9.65 1.26
CA ILE A 48 8.88 9.10 2.59
C ILE A 48 7.38 8.97 2.79
N ILE A 49 6.60 10.01 2.49
CA ILE A 49 5.18 10.06 2.83
C ILE A 49 4.33 10.19 1.57
N GLU A 50 3.28 9.38 1.50
CA GLU A 50 2.20 9.53 0.51
C GLU A 50 0.87 9.66 1.23
N ALA A 51 -0.02 10.48 0.71
CA ALA A 51 -1.39 10.62 1.20
C ALA A 51 -2.34 9.97 0.22
N ASP A 52 -3.27 9.15 0.72
CA ASP A 52 -4.28 8.47 -0.09
C ASP A 52 -5.63 8.47 0.61
N THR A 53 -6.69 8.14 -0.13
CA THR A 53 -8.07 8.11 0.36
C THR A 53 -8.62 6.70 0.27
N ILE A 54 -9.33 6.25 1.31
CA ILE A 54 -9.95 4.93 1.36
C ILE A 54 -11.33 4.97 0.66
N PRO A 55 -11.51 4.28 -0.48
CA PRO A 55 -12.77 4.30 -1.21
C PRO A 55 -13.75 3.21 -0.78
N THR A 56 -13.28 2.12 -0.15
CA THR A 56 -14.09 0.90 0.10
C THR A 56 -14.05 0.45 1.55
N GLY A 57 -15.02 -0.41 1.93
CA GLY A 57 -15.16 -0.96 3.28
C GLY A 57 -14.35 -2.25 3.56
N SER A 58 -13.47 -2.70 2.65
CA SER A 58 -12.76 -3.99 2.82
C SER A 58 -11.83 -4.07 4.03
N MET A 59 -11.49 -2.92 4.61
CA MET A 59 -10.70 -2.78 5.85
C MET A 59 -11.53 -2.14 6.97
N GLU A 60 -12.87 -2.25 6.91
CA GLU A 60 -13.80 -1.65 7.86
C GLU A 60 -13.41 -1.97 9.31
N ASN A 61 -13.70 -1.07 10.24
CA ASN A 61 -13.18 -0.92 11.59
C ASN A 61 -11.72 -0.42 11.67
N THR A 62 -10.80 -0.97 10.90
CA THR A 62 -9.44 -0.42 10.80
C THR A 62 -9.45 0.89 10.02
N LEU A 63 -10.00 0.83 8.80
CA LEU A 63 -10.13 1.95 7.88
C LEU A 63 -11.55 2.00 7.32
N LEU A 64 -12.14 3.18 7.32
CA LEU A 64 -13.48 3.41 6.78
C LEU A 64 -13.40 4.13 5.44
N ALA A 65 -14.35 3.85 4.56
CA ALA A 65 -14.52 4.65 3.34
C ALA A 65 -14.65 6.15 3.71
N GLY A 66 -13.85 7.00 3.06
CA GLY A 66 -13.73 8.43 3.37
C GLY A 66 -12.64 8.77 4.41
N ASP A 67 -11.85 7.79 4.87
CA ASP A 67 -10.60 8.06 5.60
C ASP A 67 -9.52 8.52 4.63
N PHE A 68 -8.75 9.51 5.03
CA PHE A 68 -7.53 9.97 4.39
C PHE A 68 -6.35 9.50 5.23
N ILE A 69 -5.46 8.74 4.64
CA ILE A 69 -4.36 8.07 5.34
C ILE A 69 -2.99 8.59 4.91
N LEU A 70 -2.03 8.53 5.83
CA LEU A 70 -0.62 8.68 5.52
C LEU A 70 0.03 7.31 5.38
N ILE A 71 0.79 7.15 4.30
CA ILE A 71 1.53 5.94 3.95
C ILE A 71 3.02 6.24 4.09
N ASN A 72 3.74 5.40 4.84
CA ASN A 72 5.19 5.42 4.89
C ASN A 72 5.75 4.58 3.73
N LYS A 73 6.23 5.25 2.68
CA LYS A 73 6.88 4.60 1.53
C LYS A 73 8.24 4.03 1.89
N ALA A 74 8.96 4.72 2.78
CA ALA A 74 10.27 4.31 3.24
C ALA A 74 10.25 3.20 4.29
N ALA A 75 9.09 2.60 4.60
CA ALA A 75 8.97 1.55 5.62
C ALA A 75 9.76 0.28 5.26
N TYR A 76 9.88 -0.02 3.97
CA TYR A 76 10.48 -1.26 3.48
C TYR A 76 11.60 -1.01 2.49
N GLU A 77 11.47 0.02 1.67
CA GLU A 77 12.49 0.41 0.69
C GLU A 77 12.36 1.89 0.33
N ILE A 78 13.45 2.48 -0.11
CA ILE A 78 13.44 3.78 -0.77
C ILE A 78 13.63 3.54 -2.26
N THR A 79 12.70 4.07 -3.04
CA THR A 79 12.69 3.97 -4.50
C THR A 79 12.86 5.33 -5.14
N THR A 80 13.22 5.35 -6.42
CA THR A 80 13.07 6.58 -7.23
C THR A 80 11.61 7.04 -7.21
N PRO A 81 11.34 8.35 -7.36
CA PRO A 81 9.97 8.84 -7.40
C PRO A 81 9.20 8.23 -8.58
N ARG A 82 7.92 7.90 -8.37
CA ARG A 82 7.05 7.40 -9.45
C ARG A 82 6.67 8.47 -10.45
N PHE A 83 6.65 9.70 -10.01
CA PHE A 83 6.31 10.87 -10.83
C PHE A 83 7.41 11.91 -10.66
N ILE A 84 7.66 12.67 -11.70
CA ILE A 84 8.48 13.88 -11.58
C ILE A 84 7.78 14.80 -10.57
N PRO A 85 8.48 15.26 -9.51
CA PRO A 85 7.86 16.09 -8.49
C PRO A 85 7.09 17.28 -9.08
N LEU A 86 5.89 17.53 -8.54
CA LEU A 86 4.96 18.57 -8.99
C LEU A 86 4.35 18.38 -10.40
N THR A 87 4.51 17.19 -11.00
CA THR A 87 3.90 16.84 -12.29
C THR A 87 3.14 15.52 -12.19
N SER A 88 2.38 15.18 -13.23
CA SER A 88 1.74 13.87 -13.41
C SER A 88 2.54 12.92 -14.34
N ILE A 89 3.77 13.30 -14.72
CA ILE A 89 4.61 12.50 -15.60
C ILE A 89 5.19 11.34 -14.81
N SER A 90 4.79 10.12 -15.14
CA SER A 90 5.31 8.90 -14.53
C SER A 90 6.70 8.56 -15.05
N ILE A 91 7.56 8.08 -14.17
CA ILE A 91 8.89 7.57 -14.49
C ILE A 91 9.05 6.16 -13.94
N PRO A 92 9.88 5.31 -14.57
CA PRO A 92 10.17 3.98 -14.05
C PRO A 92 10.68 4.07 -12.61
N THR A 93 10.11 3.23 -11.75
CA THR A 93 10.50 3.18 -10.35
C THR A 93 11.60 2.15 -10.17
N GLU A 94 12.74 2.58 -9.62
CA GLU A 94 13.88 1.72 -9.29
C GLU A 94 14.14 1.74 -7.79
N LYS A 95 14.50 0.58 -7.26
CA LYS A 95 14.86 0.41 -5.86
C LYS A 95 16.26 0.95 -5.62
N LEU A 96 16.38 1.90 -4.71
CA LEU A 96 17.66 2.50 -4.33
C LEU A 96 18.31 1.70 -3.18
N PHE A 97 17.56 1.49 -2.10
CA PHE A 97 18.01 0.66 -0.97
C PHE A 97 16.83 0.17 -0.12
N SER A 98 17.05 -0.95 0.57
CA SER A 98 16.08 -1.55 1.50
C SER A 98 16.26 -0.95 2.88
N THR A 99 15.16 -0.60 3.53
CA THR A 99 15.08 -0.09 4.89
C THR A 99 14.50 -1.12 5.85
N GLY A 100 13.81 -2.15 5.32
CA GLY A 100 13.17 -3.18 6.10
C GLY A 100 12.50 -4.24 5.24
N SER A 101 11.69 -5.06 5.86
CA SER A 101 10.82 -6.04 5.17
C SER A 101 9.42 -5.98 5.74
N PRO A 102 8.38 -6.11 4.90
CA PRO A 102 7.00 -6.21 5.38
C PRO A 102 6.83 -7.39 6.34
N LYS A 103 6.08 -7.17 7.42
CA LYS A 103 5.87 -8.15 8.49
C LYS A 103 4.40 -8.52 8.60
N ARG A 104 4.13 -9.68 9.20
CA ARG A 104 2.77 -10.07 9.54
C ARG A 104 2.10 -9.02 10.40
N ASN A 105 0.84 -8.76 10.13
CA ASN A 105 -0.02 -7.72 10.69
C ASN A 105 0.24 -6.29 10.15
N ASP A 106 1.27 -6.04 9.35
CA ASP A 106 1.38 -4.74 8.67
C ASP A 106 0.19 -4.54 7.74
N VAL A 107 -0.41 -3.35 7.80
CA VAL A 107 -1.40 -2.89 6.83
C VAL A 107 -0.64 -2.19 5.71
N ILE A 108 -0.67 -2.77 4.52
CA ILE A 108 0.09 -2.31 3.37
C ILE A 108 -0.80 -1.75 2.26
N VAL A 109 -0.29 -0.74 1.58
CA VAL A 109 -0.81 -0.27 0.29
C VAL A 109 0.07 -0.85 -0.81
N PHE A 110 -0.57 -1.39 -1.83
CA PHE A 110 0.13 -2.06 -2.92
C PHE A 110 -0.62 -1.91 -4.25
N LYS A 111 0.09 -2.03 -5.36
CA LYS A 111 -0.49 -2.12 -6.69
C LYS A 111 -1.22 -3.46 -6.82
N PHE A 112 -2.47 -3.43 -7.28
CA PHE A 112 -3.27 -4.64 -7.43
C PHE A 112 -2.63 -5.60 -8.45
N PRO A 113 -2.32 -6.85 -8.08
CA PRO A 113 -1.58 -7.77 -8.95
C PRO A 113 -2.43 -8.36 -10.10
N GLY A 114 -3.69 -7.98 -10.21
CA GLY A 114 -4.64 -8.52 -11.20
C GLY A 114 -5.50 -9.66 -10.65
N TYR A 115 -6.62 -9.92 -11.33
CA TYR A 115 -7.48 -11.06 -11.04
C TYR A 115 -6.80 -12.37 -11.46
N LYS A 116 -7.32 -13.51 -10.98
CA LYS A 116 -6.75 -14.86 -11.21
C LYS A 116 -6.61 -15.28 -12.69
N ASN A 117 -7.20 -14.54 -13.62
CA ASN A 117 -7.10 -14.75 -15.06
C ASN A 117 -6.31 -13.65 -15.77
N GLN A 118 -5.71 -12.72 -15.03
CA GLN A 118 -5.00 -11.57 -15.57
C GLN A 118 -3.51 -11.64 -15.23
N ILE A 119 -2.67 -11.44 -16.21
CA ILE A 119 -1.22 -11.27 -16.06
C ILE A 119 -0.92 -9.81 -15.81
N HIS A 120 -1.53 -8.93 -16.59
CA HIS A 120 -1.40 -7.49 -16.45
C HIS A 120 -2.61 -6.96 -15.69
N PRO A 121 -2.41 -6.38 -14.51
CA PRO A 121 -3.48 -5.69 -13.80
C PRO A 121 -3.89 -4.42 -14.57
N TYR A 122 -5.06 -3.89 -14.25
CA TYR A 122 -5.42 -2.54 -14.68
C TYR A 122 -4.44 -1.54 -14.08
N ASP A 123 -3.94 -0.61 -14.89
CA ASP A 123 -3.00 0.42 -14.43
C ASP A 123 -3.61 1.28 -13.33
N ASN A 124 -2.77 1.60 -12.33
CA ASN A 124 -3.06 2.51 -11.23
C ASN A 124 -4.19 2.09 -10.27
N LEU A 125 -4.48 0.80 -10.16
CA LEU A 125 -5.40 0.30 -9.14
C LEU A 125 -4.61 -0.08 -7.89
N TYR A 126 -4.82 0.66 -6.79
CA TYR A 126 -4.16 0.43 -5.52
C TYR A 126 -5.14 -0.18 -4.51
N PHE A 127 -4.64 -1.17 -3.78
CA PHE A 127 -5.39 -1.83 -2.72
C PHE A 127 -4.70 -1.68 -1.38
N ILE A 128 -5.48 -1.76 -0.32
CA ILE A 128 -4.98 -1.78 1.05
C ILE A 128 -5.50 -3.03 1.75
N LYS A 129 -4.57 -3.81 2.32
CA LYS A 129 -4.87 -5.07 3.03
C LYS A 129 -3.85 -5.30 4.14
N ARG A 130 -4.17 -6.26 5.01
CA ARG A 130 -3.29 -6.70 6.08
C ARG A 130 -2.49 -7.93 5.67
N ILE A 131 -1.19 -7.94 5.93
CA ILE A 131 -0.32 -9.11 5.72
C ILE A 131 -0.67 -10.18 6.74
N ILE A 132 -0.94 -11.38 6.25
CA ILE A 132 -1.22 -12.58 7.04
C ILE A 132 -0.10 -13.61 6.88
N GLY A 133 0.33 -13.87 5.66
CA GLY A 133 1.43 -14.77 5.33
C GLY A 133 2.60 -14.01 4.75
N CYS A 134 3.80 -14.26 5.29
CA CYS A 134 5.07 -13.76 4.81
C CYS A 134 5.74 -14.78 3.87
N PRO A 135 6.78 -14.41 3.11
CA PRO A 135 7.47 -15.32 2.21
C PRO A 135 7.94 -16.62 2.90
N GLY A 136 7.49 -17.76 2.39
CA GLY A 136 7.77 -19.10 2.93
C GLY A 136 6.76 -19.60 3.96
N ASP A 137 5.79 -18.78 4.40
CA ASP A 137 4.73 -19.23 5.29
C ASP A 137 3.73 -20.15 4.55
N THR A 138 3.14 -21.08 5.29
CA THR A 138 1.97 -21.84 4.84
C THR A 138 0.72 -21.25 5.48
N VAL A 139 -0.23 -20.77 4.67
CA VAL A 139 -1.48 -20.17 5.14
C VAL A 139 -2.64 -21.13 4.91
N GLN A 140 -3.49 -21.27 5.91
CA GLN A 140 -4.72 -22.06 5.83
C GLN A 140 -5.84 -21.35 6.59
N ILE A 141 -7.06 -21.43 6.09
CA ILE A 141 -8.27 -20.97 6.78
C ILE A 141 -9.19 -22.19 6.99
N LYS A 142 -9.62 -22.41 8.21
CA LYS A 142 -10.57 -23.46 8.60
C LYS A 142 -11.71 -22.81 9.37
N ASP A 143 -12.91 -22.89 8.86
CA ASP A 143 -14.10 -22.30 9.47
C ASP A 143 -13.87 -20.85 9.92
N LYS A 144 -13.37 -20.01 8.97
CA LYS A 144 -13.02 -18.59 9.16
C LYS A 144 -11.82 -18.34 10.08
N VAL A 145 -11.25 -19.37 10.71
CA VAL A 145 -10.06 -19.25 11.57
C VAL A 145 -8.80 -19.40 10.74
N VAL A 146 -7.89 -18.43 10.88
CA VAL A 146 -6.64 -18.39 10.12
C VAL A 146 -5.53 -19.12 10.86
N TYR A 147 -4.81 -19.98 10.12
CA TYR A 147 -3.62 -20.68 10.58
C TYR A 147 -2.44 -20.29 9.70
N VAL A 148 -1.30 -20.10 10.32
CA VAL A 148 -0.02 -19.89 9.64
C VAL A 148 1.00 -20.87 10.18
N ASN A 149 1.63 -21.64 9.30
CA ASN A 149 2.56 -22.72 9.66
C ASN A 149 1.94 -23.71 10.67
N GLY A 150 0.66 -24.05 10.47
CA GLY A 150 -0.11 -24.95 11.32
C GLY A 150 -0.57 -24.37 12.67
N LYS A 151 -0.17 -23.14 12.99
CA LYS A 151 -0.55 -22.47 14.24
C LYS A 151 -1.69 -21.49 14.00
N LYS A 152 -2.75 -21.55 14.86
CA LYS A 152 -3.79 -20.55 14.88
C LYS A 152 -3.18 -19.19 15.19
N ILE A 153 -3.49 -18.18 14.37
CA ILE A 153 -3.10 -16.79 14.66
C ILE A 153 -4.26 -16.02 15.28
N SER A 154 -3.93 -15.06 16.14
CA SER A 154 -4.94 -14.18 16.72
C SER A 154 -5.54 -13.32 15.61
N ARG A 155 -6.86 -13.18 15.62
CA ARG A 155 -7.55 -12.23 14.77
C ARG A 155 -7.19 -10.81 15.23
N PRO A 156 -6.80 -9.90 14.31
CA PRO A 156 -6.63 -8.49 14.66
C PRO A 156 -7.89 -7.95 15.36
N PRO A 157 -7.75 -7.10 16.38
CA PRO A 157 -8.91 -6.60 17.16
C PRO A 157 -9.98 -5.93 16.28
N GLU A 158 -9.56 -5.24 15.24
CA GLU A 158 -10.44 -4.54 14.30
C GLU A 158 -11.05 -5.45 13.23
N ALA A 159 -10.51 -6.66 13.04
CA ALA A 159 -11.03 -7.54 12.00
C ALA A 159 -12.43 -8.07 12.36
N ILE A 160 -13.36 -7.88 11.44
CA ILE A 160 -14.76 -8.25 11.59
C ILE A 160 -15.14 -9.43 10.71
N ILE A 161 -16.06 -10.22 11.23
CA ILE A 161 -16.79 -11.29 10.53
C ILE A 161 -18.26 -10.94 10.71
N ASN A 162 -18.89 -10.49 9.64
CA ASN A 162 -20.27 -9.97 9.69
C ASN A 162 -21.32 -11.06 9.54
N ASN A 163 -20.93 -12.23 9.02
CA ASN A 163 -21.82 -13.32 8.74
C ASN A 163 -21.55 -14.51 9.67
N ASP A 164 -22.55 -14.89 10.47
CA ASP A 164 -22.49 -16.06 11.35
C ASP A 164 -22.48 -17.38 10.58
N TYR A 165 -22.99 -17.37 9.33
CA TYR A 165 -22.95 -18.55 8.49
C TYR A 165 -21.51 -18.84 8.02
N THR A 166 -21.10 -20.09 8.20
CA THR A 166 -19.82 -20.60 7.70
C THR A 166 -20.06 -21.56 6.55
N MET A 167 -19.44 -21.30 5.41
CA MET A 167 -19.50 -22.21 4.26
C MET A 167 -18.85 -23.54 4.61
N LYS A 168 -19.51 -24.65 4.27
CA LYS A 168 -18.97 -25.98 4.54
C LYS A 168 -17.71 -26.23 3.70
N LYS A 169 -16.77 -26.95 4.29
CA LYS A 169 -15.59 -27.48 3.56
C LYS A 169 -16.07 -28.34 2.38
N GLY A 170 -15.39 -28.22 1.24
CA GLY A 170 -15.77 -28.95 0.00
C GLY A 170 -16.85 -28.26 -0.83
N ARG A 171 -17.47 -27.17 -0.34
CA ARG A 171 -18.33 -26.31 -1.15
C ARG A 171 -17.44 -25.31 -1.89
N SER A 172 -17.05 -25.63 -3.13
CA SER A 172 -16.18 -24.77 -3.93
C SER A 172 -16.82 -23.43 -4.27
N ASP A 173 -16.01 -22.37 -4.27
CA ASP A 173 -16.34 -21.06 -4.84
C ASP A 173 -15.47 -20.85 -6.09
N PRO A 174 -16.05 -20.75 -7.28
CA PRO A 174 -15.27 -20.62 -8.52
C PRO A 174 -14.46 -19.33 -8.61
N ARG A 175 -14.67 -18.37 -7.72
CA ARG A 175 -13.88 -17.12 -7.65
C ARG A 175 -12.56 -17.30 -6.92
N ILE A 176 -12.41 -18.37 -6.13
CA ILE A 176 -11.23 -18.62 -5.28
C ILE A 176 -10.01 -18.97 -6.14
N PHE A 177 -8.85 -18.48 -5.69
CA PHE A 177 -7.54 -18.86 -6.19
C PHE A 177 -6.94 -20.00 -5.32
N PRO A 178 -6.27 -20.99 -5.92
CA PRO A 178 -6.16 -21.29 -7.35
C PRO A 178 -7.42 -21.94 -7.91
N ASP A 179 -7.55 -21.88 -9.22
CA ASP A 179 -8.68 -22.49 -9.92
C ASP A 179 -8.77 -24.01 -9.71
N GLY A 180 -9.99 -24.52 -9.63
CA GLY A 180 -10.27 -25.98 -9.61
C GLY A 180 -10.09 -26.61 -8.25
N THR A 181 -9.94 -25.83 -7.18
CA THR A 181 -9.96 -26.32 -5.80
C THR A 181 -11.39 -26.45 -5.28
N ASP A 182 -11.57 -27.24 -4.23
CA ASP A 182 -12.83 -27.35 -3.48
C ASP A 182 -12.93 -26.32 -2.34
N TRP A 183 -12.14 -25.23 -2.45
CA TRP A 183 -12.05 -24.20 -1.42
C TRP A 183 -13.10 -23.11 -1.58
N ASN A 184 -13.29 -22.39 -0.47
CA ASN A 184 -14.11 -21.19 -0.40
C ASN A 184 -13.47 -20.17 0.56
N SER A 185 -14.10 -19.01 0.75
CA SER A 185 -13.54 -17.94 1.59
C SER A 185 -13.35 -18.34 3.06
N ASP A 186 -14.14 -19.30 3.56
CA ASP A 186 -14.15 -19.73 4.96
C ASP A 186 -13.30 -20.97 5.22
N ASN A 187 -13.06 -21.77 4.16
CA ASN A 187 -12.23 -22.96 4.17
C ASN A 187 -11.28 -22.93 2.97
N TYR A 188 -10.07 -22.47 3.19
CA TYR A 188 -9.08 -22.12 2.17
C TYR A 188 -7.71 -22.73 2.47
N GLY A 189 -7.03 -23.21 1.45
CA GLY A 189 -5.68 -23.73 1.58
C GLY A 189 -5.60 -25.18 2.13
N PRO A 190 -4.38 -25.63 2.50
CA PRO A 190 -3.17 -24.83 2.70
C PRO A 190 -2.53 -24.36 1.41
N VAL A 191 -1.98 -23.12 1.41
CA VAL A 191 -1.15 -22.57 0.34
C VAL A 191 0.20 -22.13 0.90
N VAL A 192 1.26 -22.34 0.15
CA VAL A 192 2.60 -21.86 0.49
C VAL A 192 2.83 -20.50 -0.15
N VAL A 193 3.20 -19.50 0.64
CA VAL A 193 3.54 -18.17 0.14
C VAL A 193 4.91 -18.22 -0.54
N PRO A 194 5.03 -17.91 -1.84
CA PRO A 194 6.31 -18.03 -2.53
C PRO A 194 7.38 -17.11 -1.92
N LYS A 195 8.60 -17.57 -1.93
CA LYS A 195 9.78 -16.85 -1.45
C LYS A 195 10.83 -16.80 -2.54
N LYS A 196 11.53 -15.69 -2.66
CA LYS A 196 12.68 -15.57 -3.56
C LYS A 196 13.69 -16.69 -3.32
N GLY A 197 14.08 -17.39 -4.39
CA GLY A 197 14.97 -18.53 -4.34
C GLY A 197 14.29 -19.87 -3.95
N MET A 198 13.00 -19.88 -3.63
CA MET A 198 12.25 -21.12 -3.40
C MET A 198 12.01 -21.82 -4.73
N THR A 199 12.37 -23.11 -4.80
CA THR A 199 12.10 -23.94 -5.96
C THR A 199 10.92 -24.85 -5.69
N VAL A 200 9.97 -24.91 -6.62
CA VAL A 200 8.83 -25.83 -6.61
C VAL A 200 8.92 -26.80 -7.77
N ASN A 201 8.58 -28.06 -7.54
CA ASN A 201 8.38 -29.00 -8.64
C ASN A 201 7.03 -28.68 -9.32
N LEU A 202 7.01 -28.78 -10.64
CA LEU A 202 5.81 -28.51 -11.44
C LEU A 202 5.21 -29.83 -11.90
N ASP A 203 3.93 -30.00 -11.63
CA ASP A 203 3.10 -31.11 -12.10
C ASP A 203 1.68 -30.63 -12.45
N PHE A 204 0.87 -31.51 -13.04
CA PHE A 204 -0.49 -31.20 -13.44
C PHE A 204 -1.44 -30.89 -12.26
N GLY A 205 -1.09 -31.30 -11.05
CA GLY A 205 -1.86 -31.04 -9.84
C GLY A 205 -1.66 -29.63 -9.32
N ASN A 206 -0.44 -29.07 -9.46
CA ASN A 206 -0.08 -27.78 -8.87
C ASN A 206 0.14 -26.64 -9.87
N ILE A 207 0.15 -26.92 -11.17
CA ILE A 207 0.39 -25.88 -12.18
C ILE A 207 -0.68 -24.80 -12.18
N ARG A 208 -1.91 -25.09 -11.71
CA ARG A 208 -2.97 -24.10 -11.54
C ARG A 208 -2.68 -23.10 -10.43
N GLU A 209 -1.92 -23.50 -9.42
CA GLU A 209 -1.45 -22.63 -8.35
C GLU A 209 -0.27 -21.77 -8.83
N TRP A 210 0.73 -22.37 -9.47
CA TRP A 210 1.98 -21.70 -9.79
C TRP A 210 1.99 -20.99 -11.13
N GLY A 211 1.26 -21.50 -12.13
CA GLY A 211 1.34 -21.00 -13.51
C GLY A 211 1.06 -19.51 -13.63
N LEU A 212 -0.01 -19.01 -12.98
CA LEU A 212 -0.32 -17.58 -13.00
C LEU A 212 0.78 -16.73 -12.35
N ILE A 213 1.38 -17.21 -11.26
CA ILE A 213 2.43 -16.49 -10.55
C ILE A 213 3.69 -16.43 -11.39
N ILE A 214 4.03 -17.54 -12.06
CA ILE A 214 5.15 -17.63 -12.99
C ILE A 214 4.91 -16.67 -14.17
N ASP A 215 3.73 -16.70 -14.79
CA ASP A 215 3.38 -15.82 -15.90
C ASP A 215 3.52 -14.34 -15.50
N ARG A 216 3.08 -13.96 -14.29
CA ARG A 216 3.24 -12.61 -13.75
C ARG A 216 4.70 -12.22 -13.51
N GLU A 217 5.58 -13.14 -13.10
CA GLU A 217 7.01 -12.86 -12.97
C GLU A 217 7.68 -12.58 -14.32
N PHE A 218 7.17 -13.16 -15.40
CA PHE A 218 7.64 -12.91 -16.78
C PHE A 218 6.87 -11.76 -17.45
N ASN A 219 5.82 -11.25 -16.80
CA ASN A 219 4.93 -10.24 -17.36
C ASN A 219 4.34 -10.65 -18.72
N SER A 220 4.18 -11.97 -18.95
CA SER A 220 3.61 -12.54 -20.17
C SER A 220 3.19 -14.00 -19.93
N ARG A 221 2.30 -14.54 -20.79
CA ARG A 221 1.95 -15.97 -20.73
C ARG A 221 3.11 -16.79 -21.24
N VAL A 222 3.83 -17.43 -20.33
CA VAL A 222 4.99 -18.28 -20.61
C VAL A 222 4.76 -19.73 -20.22
N VAL A 223 3.79 -19.99 -19.35
CA VAL A 223 3.43 -21.34 -18.91
C VAL A 223 2.39 -21.93 -19.84
N ALA A 224 2.72 -23.08 -20.41
CA ALA A 224 1.79 -23.84 -21.25
C ALA A 224 1.86 -25.33 -20.91
N ILE A 225 0.80 -26.06 -21.31
CA ILE A 225 0.73 -27.52 -21.25
C ILE A 225 0.66 -28.02 -22.69
N GLU A 226 1.71 -28.68 -23.14
CA GLU A 226 1.83 -29.23 -24.48
C GLU A 226 1.80 -30.76 -24.40
N GLY A 227 0.64 -31.34 -24.69
CA GLY A 227 0.40 -32.77 -24.49
C GLY A 227 0.50 -33.17 -23.01
N SER A 228 1.55 -33.91 -22.66
CA SER A 228 1.86 -34.37 -21.29
C SER A 228 3.06 -33.65 -20.68
N VAL A 229 3.44 -32.50 -21.21
CA VAL A 229 4.62 -31.74 -20.76
C VAL A 229 4.21 -30.34 -20.37
N ILE A 230 4.70 -29.87 -19.22
CA ILE A 230 4.60 -28.46 -18.82
C ILE A 230 5.80 -27.74 -19.43
N THR A 231 5.55 -26.62 -20.11
CA THR A 231 6.60 -25.79 -20.71
C THR A 231 6.59 -24.39 -20.09
N ILE A 232 7.78 -23.78 -20.00
CA ILE A 232 7.96 -22.36 -19.66
C ILE A 232 8.80 -21.75 -20.79
N ASN A 233 8.27 -20.69 -21.45
CA ASN A 233 8.86 -20.12 -22.67
C ASN A 233 9.12 -21.17 -23.78
N GLY A 234 8.21 -22.15 -23.93
CA GLY A 234 8.33 -23.21 -24.92
C GLY A 234 9.36 -24.30 -24.58
N ALA A 235 10.07 -24.18 -23.46
CA ALA A 235 11.02 -25.21 -23.00
C ALA A 235 10.38 -26.11 -21.93
N PRO A 236 10.59 -27.46 -21.99
CA PRO A 236 10.10 -28.35 -20.94
C PRO A 236 10.62 -27.97 -19.57
N ALA A 237 9.70 -27.84 -18.58
CA ALA A 237 10.03 -27.45 -17.23
C ALA A 237 9.44 -28.43 -16.21
N ARG A 238 10.29 -28.94 -15.31
CA ARG A 238 9.89 -29.80 -14.18
C ARG A 238 9.91 -29.09 -12.84
N SER A 239 10.47 -27.90 -12.79
CA SER A 239 10.54 -27.07 -11.60
C SER A 239 10.65 -25.61 -11.97
N TYR A 240 10.35 -24.73 -11.01
CA TYR A 240 10.52 -23.30 -11.14
C TYR A 240 11.10 -22.71 -9.86
N THR A 241 12.02 -21.75 -9.98
CA THR A 241 12.60 -21.01 -8.86
C THR A 241 12.08 -19.58 -8.89
N PHE A 242 11.33 -19.19 -7.85
CA PHE A 242 10.75 -17.85 -7.75
C PHE A 242 11.82 -16.77 -7.64
N LYS A 243 11.59 -15.67 -8.36
CA LYS A 243 12.53 -14.53 -8.44
C LYS A 243 12.22 -13.44 -7.41
N LYS A 244 10.98 -13.43 -6.87
CA LYS A 244 10.46 -12.42 -5.94
C LYS A 244 10.00 -13.05 -4.63
N ASN A 245 9.85 -12.21 -3.60
CA ASN A 245 9.10 -12.55 -2.41
C ASN A 245 7.63 -12.19 -2.60
N TYR A 246 6.76 -12.96 -1.96
CA TYR A 246 5.31 -12.76 -2.03
C TYR A 246 4.69 -12.67 -0.65
N TYR A 247 3.52 -12.07 -0.58
CA TYR A 247 2.75 -11.92 0.64
C TYR A 247 1.31 -12.36 0.41
N PHE A 248 0.75 -13.05 1.41
CA PHE A 248 -0.65 -13.38 1.45
C PHE A 248 -1.36 -12.35 2.34
N VAL A 249 -2.34 -11.65 1.79
CA VAL A 249 -3.01 -10.54 2.47
C VAL A 249 -4.50 -10.79 2.60
N LEU A 250 -5.11 -10.32 3.70
CA LEU A 250 -6.55 -10.34 3.91
C LEU A 250 -7.07 -8.94 4.24
N GLY A 251 -8.32 -8.68 3.86
CA GLY A 251 -9.05 -7.53 4.40
C GLY A 251 -9.49 -7.78 5.84
N ASP A 252 -9.57 -6.73 6.64
CA ASP A 252 -10.06 -6.83 8.01
C ASP A 252 -11.59 -7.03 8.05
N ASN A 253 -12.33 -6.56 7.04
CA ASN A 253 -13.71 -6.97 6.79
C ASN A 253 -13.72 -8.30 6.01
N ARG A 254 -13.63 -9.42 6.74
CA ARG A 254 -13.38 -10.77 6.19
C ARG A 254 -14.42 -11.24 5.19
N ASP A 255 -15.67 -10.89 5.39
CA ASP A 255 -16.79 -11.35 4.55
C ASP A 255 -17.03 -10.40 3.36
N ASP A 256 -16.51 -9.17 3.40
CA ASP A 256 -16.63 -8.18 2.33
C ASP A 256 -15.25 -7.66 1.88
N SER A 257 -14.38 -8.59 1.50
CA SER A 257 -13.05 -8.28 1.01
C SER A 257 -12.66 -9.14 -0.17
N MET A 258 -12.32 -8.48 -1.27
CA MET A 258 -11.51 -9.07 -2.34
C MET A 258 -10.06 -9.01 -1.91
N ASP A 259 -9.43 -10.18 -1.65
CA ASP A 259 -8.07 -10.30 -1.13
C ASP A 259 -7.36 -11.55 -1.70
N SER A 260 -6.25 -11.97 -1.10
CA SER A 260 -5.42 -13.06 -1.61
C SER A 260 -6.17 -14.38 -1.81
N ARG A 261 -7.31 -14.58 -1.15
CA ARG A 261 -8.17 -15.75 -1.40
C ARG A 261 -8.67 -15.81 -2.84
N TYR A 262 -8.75 -14.66 -3.51
CA TYR A 262 -9.36 -14.52 -4.84
C TYR A 262 -8.37 -14.29 -5.97
N TRP A 263 -7.24 -13.61 -5.71
CA TRP A 263 -6.25 -13.29 -6.76
C TRP A 263 -4.87 -13.91 -6.55
N GLY A 264 -4.62 -14.55 -5.38
CA GLY A 264 -3.32 -15.12 -5.01
C GLY A 264 -2.47 -14.15 -4.21
N PHE A 265 -1.20 -14.04 -4.56
CA PHE A 265 -0.20 -13.37 -3.74
C PHE A 265 0.16 -11.98 -4.29
N VAL A 266 0.63 -11.12 -3.39
CA VAL A 266 1.18 -9.79 -3.70
C VAL A 266 2.70 -9.88 -3.76
N PRO A 267 3.36 -9.61 -4.89
CA PRO A 267 4.81 -9.56 -4.95
C PRO A 267 5.36 -8.34 -4.19
N ASP A 268 6.60 -8.47 -3.69
CA ASP A 268 7.26 -7.40 -2.94
C ASP A 268 7.43 -6.10 -3.75
N ASP A 269 7.64 -6.21 -5.06
CA ASP A 269 7.78 -5.05 -5.97
C ASP A 269 6.49 -4.22 -6.12
N ASP A 270 5.33 -4.80 -5.85
CA ASP A 270 4.04 -4.09 -5.91
C ASP A 270 3.72 -3.34 -4.62
N ILE A 271 4.46 -3.55 -3.53
CA ILE A 271 4.22 -2.90 -2.25
C ILE A 271 4.70 -1.45 -2.31
N ILE A 272 3.77 -0.53 -2.05
CA ILE A 272 4.02 0.91 -2.05
C ILE A 272 4.56 1.40 -0.72
N GLY A 273 3.98 0.88 0.37
CA GLY A 273 4.37 1.27 1.71
C GLY A 273 3.41 0.79 2.78
N LYS A 274 3.69 1.18 4.01
CA LYS A 274 2.91 0.84 5.19
C LYS A 274 1.95 1.98 5.54
N ALA A 275 0.66 1.68 5.71
CA ALA A 275 -0.30 2.62 6.25
C ALA A 275 0.04 2.95 7.71
N MET A 276 0.11 4.24 8.06
CA MET A 276 0.54 4.68 9.39
C MET A 276 -0.60 5.21 10.22
N MET A 277 -1.35 6.16 9.67
CA MET A 277 -2.39 6.85 10.41
C MET A 277 -3.45 7.46 9.51
N VAL A 278 -4.64 7.63 10.05
CA VAL A 278 -5.70 8.45 9.47
C VAL A 278 -5.44 9.89 9.87
N TYR A 279 -5.20 10.80 8.91
CA TYR A 279 -5.00 12.21 9.23
C TYR A 279 -6.25 13.06 9.06
N TRP A 280 -7.23 12.56 8.28
CA TRP A 280 -8.54 13.17 8.08
C TRP A 280 -9.59 12.10 7.79
N SER A 281 -10.86 12.35 8.12
CA SER A 281 -11.95 11.40 7.87
C SER A 281 -13.27 12.08 7.63
N LEU A 282 -13.94 11.73 6.52
CA LEU A 282 -15.23 12.24 6.12
C LEU A 282 -16.27 11.11 6.01
N LYS A 283 -17.50 11.37 6.41
CA LYS A 283 -18.63 10.47 6.14
C LYS A 283 -18.95 10.53 4.64
N THR A 284 -18.93 9.38 3.97
CA THR A 284 -19.19 9.28 2.52
C THR A 284 -20.68 9.29 2.20
N GLN A 285 -21.55 9.02 3.19
CA GLN A 285 -23.00 9.07 3.04
C GLN A 285 -23.55 10.17 3.99
N VAL A 286 -23.80 11.35 3.45
CA VAL A 286 -24.60 12.38 4.10
C VAL A 286 -25.99 12.29 3.48
N PRO A 287 -27.06 12.02 4.26
CA PRO A 287 -28.42 11.99 3.72
C PRO A 287 -28.76 13.31 2.99
N ALA A 288 -29.27 13.19 1.77
CA ALA A 288 -29.74 14.35 1.01
C ALA A 288 -30.86 15.05 1.82
N GLY A 289 -30.65 16.32 2.18
CA GLY A 289 -31.62 17.10 2.93
C GLY A 289 -31.14 17.72 4.25
N ASN A 290 -30.01 17.28 4.78
CA ASN A 290 -29.39 17.95 5.91
C ASN A 290 -28.37 18.99 5.41
N ASN A 291 -28.72 20.27 5.49
CA ASN A 291 -27.83 21.43 5.32
C ASN A 291 -26.77 21.52 6.44
N SER A 292 -26.33 20.39 6.98
CA SER A 292 -25.26 20.33 7.94
C SER A 292 -23.96 20.58 7.18
N GLY A 293 -23.34 21.71 7.48
CA GLY A 293 -22.08 22.13 6.86
C GLY A 293 -20.98 21.07 6.94
N ILE A 294 -19.90 21.22 6.17
CA ILE A 294 -18.75 20.31 6.04
C ILE A 294 -18.26 19.76 7.39
N PHE A 295 -18.32 20.55 8.47
CA PHE A 295 -17.90 20.16 9.82
C PHE A 295 -18.72 19.00 10.43
N HIS A 296 -19.98 18.80 10.05
CA HIS A 296 -20.82 17.69 10.52
C HIS A 296 -20.51 16.37 9.79
N SER A 297 -19.83 16.46 8.66
CA SER A 297 -19.37 15.29 7.90
C SER A 297 -18.03 14.75 8.39
N VAL A 298 -17.31 15.48 9.25
CA VAL A 298 -16.01 15.07 9.77
C VAL A 298 -16.19 14.03 10.89
N ARG A 299 -15.44 12.95 10.83
CA ARG A 299 -15.34 11.94 11.90
C ARG A 299 -14.15 12.31 12.81
N TRP A 300 -14.38 13.24 13.73
CA TRP A 300 -13.34 13.79 14.61
C TRP A 300 -12.57 12.73 15.43
N ASN A 301 -13.24 11.66 15.84
CA ASN A 301 -12.67 10.56 16.61
C ASN A 301 -11.70 9.67 15.81
N ARG A 302 -11.58 9.89 14.51
CA ARG A 302 -10.67 9.15 13.63
C ARG A 302 -9.42 9.93 13.25
N ILE A 303 -9.42 11.25 13.51
CA ILE A 303 -8.28 12.10 13.19
C ILE A 303 -7.11 11.71 14.09
N PHE A 304 -5.93 11.49 13.48
CA PHE A 304 -4.70 10.97 14.09
C PHE A 304 -4.80 9.54 14.65
N LYS A 305 -5.82 8.75 14.24
CA LYS A 305 -5.89 7.33 14.59
C LYS A 305 -4.71 6.59 13.95
N ILE A 306 -3.87 5.96 14.78
CA ILE A 306 -2.75 5.11 14.33
C ILE A 306 -3.30 3.79 13.81
N ILE A 307 -2.72 3.28 12.74
CA ILE A 307 -3.08 2.01 12.09
C ILE A 307 -2.08 0.95 12.58
N HIS A 308 -2.63 -0.08 13.23
CA HIS A 308 -1.85 -1.19 13.81
C HIS A 308 -2.03 -2.49 13.04
#